data_336d3864a8fd52e3a6b9e574e5e0bbf0
#
_entry.id   336d3864a8fd52e3a6b9e574e5e0bbf0
#
_cell.length_a   1.000
_cell.length_b   1.000
_cell.length_c   1.000
_cell.angle_alpha   90.00
_cell.angle_beta   90.00
_cell.angle_gamma   90.00
#
_symmetry.space_group_name_H-M   'P 1'
#
loop_
_entity.id
_entity.type
_entity.pdbx_description
1 polymer ?
#
loop_
_entity_poly.entity_id
_entity_poly.type
_entity_poly.pdbx_seq_one_letter_code
_entity_poly.pdbx_strand_id
1 'polypeptide(L)'
;MAISGRCHCGRNAFEIDGQLPEKLTRCTCSLCSKRGHLYAYYPPAKFRVTQAESDAVYRWNTKTVANHFCSACGCDLYADSPAFKQDGSWDGKTRRIAVNARLIDDFEAADRPVTVVDGKHLW
;
A
#
# COMPACT_ATOMS: atom_id res chain seq x y z
N MET A 1 -18.15 -6.67 -5.55
CA MET A 1 -17.61 -7.75 -4.72
C MET A 1 -16.46 -7.21 -3.88
N ALA A 2 -16.43 -7.52 -2.60
CA ALA A 2 -15.40 -6.99 -1.71
C ALA A 2 -14.23 -7.98 -1.58
N ILE A 3 -13.01 -7.44 -1.64
CA ILE A 3 -11.77 -8.17 -1.39
C ILE A 3 -11.36 -7.84 0.04
N SER A 4 -10.94 -8.84 0.81
CA SER A 4 -10.52 -8.65 2.20
C SER A 4 -9.02 -8.91 2.37
N GLY A 5 -8.42 -8.25 3.36
CA GLY A 5 -7.06 -8.49 3.75
C GLY A 5 -6.85 -8.17 5.22
N ARG A 6 -5.77 -8.72 5.79
CA ARG A 6 -5.43 -8.51 7.20
C ARG A 6 -3.95 -8.72 7.43
N CYS A 7 -3.42 -8.15 8.52
CA CYS A 7 -2.05 -8.40 8.93
C CYS A 7 -1.91 -9.80 9.54
N HIS A 8 -0.69 -10.22 9.78
CA HIS A 8 -0.40 -11.57 10.28
C HIS A 8 -1.09 -11.87 11.62
N CYS A 9 -1.13 -10.91 12.55
CA CYS A 9 -1.76 -11.13 13.85
C CYS A 9 -3.27 -10.92 13.85
N GLY A 10 -3.84 -10.40 12.75
CA GLY A 10 -5.28 -10.19 12.61
C GLY A 10 -5.85 -8.94 13.28
N ARG A 11 -5.02 -8.13 13.93
CA ARG A 11 -5.50 -6.93 14.64
C ARG A 11 -5.90 -5.78 13.71
N ASN A 12 -5.44 -5.83 12.47
CA ASN A 12 -5.77 -4.84 11.45
C ASN A 12 -6.30 -5.54 10.22
N ALA A 13 -7.38 -5.02 9.67
CA ALA A 13 -8.02 -5.59 8.50
C ALA A 13 -8.62 -4.49 7.64
N PHE A 14 -8.81 -4.80 6.36
CA PHE A 14 -9.39 -3.89 5.39
C PHE A 14 -10.24 -4.63 4.38
N GLU A 15 -11.06 -3.88 3.67
CA GLU A 15 -11.80 -4.36 2.51
C GLU A 15 -11.62 -3.42 1.33
N ILE A 16 -11.61 -3.99 0.14
CA ILE A 16 -11.48 -3.26 -1.12
C ILE A 16 -12.69 -3.59 -1.98
N ASP A 17 -13.38 -2.57 -2.45
CA ASP A 17 -14.51 -2.72 -3.35
C ASP A 17 -14.00 -2.62 -4.79
N GLY A 18 -13.58 -3.74 -5.34
CA GLY A 18 -12.95 -3.78 -6.66
C GLY A 18 -12.51 -5.19 -7.03
N GLN A 19 -11.59 -5.25 -7.99
CA GLN A 19 -11.05 -6.52 -8.49
C GLN A 19 -9.67 -6.78 -7.90
N LEU A 20 -9.28 -8.07 -7.86
CA LEU A 20 -7.91 -8.46 -7.52
C LEU A 20 -6.94 -7.81 -8.52
N PRO A 21 -5.78 -7.36 -8.04
CA PRO A 21 -4.84 -6.68 -8.93
C PRO A 21 -4.24 -7.66 -9.96
N GLU A 22 -4.15 -7.20 -11.21
CA GLU A 22 -3.51 -7.97 -12.28
C GLU A 22 -2.00 -7.82 -12.25
N LYS A 23 -1.51 -6.66 -11.78
CA LYS A 23 -0.09 -6.36 -11.66
C LYS A 23 0.15 -5.55 -10.38
N LEU A 24 1.37 -5.63 -9.87
CA LEU A 24 1.78 -4.98 -8.64
C LEU A 24 2.89 -3.98 -8.89
N THR A 25 3.15 -3.11 -7.94
CA THR A 25 4.21 -2.11 -8.03
C THR A 25 5.18 -2.28 -6.88
N ARG A 26 6.47 -2.20 -7.19
CA ARG A 26 7.56 -2.14 -6.22
C ARG A 26 8.34 -0.85 -6.44
N CYS A 27 8.60 -0.13 -5.35
CA CYS A 27 9.40 1.09 -5.39
C CYS A 27 10.82 0.80 -4.88
N THR A 28 11.81 1.46 -5.45
CA THR A 28 13.21 1.31 -5.04
C THR A 28 13.70 2.38 -4.07
N CYS A 29 12.84 3.29 -3.61
CA CYS A 29 13.22 4.31 -2.66
C CYS A 29 13.77 3.71 -1.35
N SER A 30 14.42 4.52 -0.53
CA SER A 30 15.09 4.03 0.69
C SER A 30 14.15 3.34 1.66
N LEU A 31 12.90 3.79 1.76
CA LEU A 31 11.90 3.16 2.62
C LEU A 31 11.39 1.84 2.01
N CYS A 32 10.92 1.91 0.76
CA CYS A 32 10.28 0.77 0.11
C CYS A 32 11.26 -0.39 -0.13
N SER A 33 12.52 -0.09 -0.43
CA SER A 33 13.53 -1.14 -0.62
C SER A 33 13.80 -1.94 0.65
N LYS A 34 13.61 -1.31 1.82
CA LYS A 34 13.81 -1.98 3.12
C LYS A 34 12.57 -2.75 3.58
N ARG A 35 11.40 -2.30 3.22
CA ARG A 35 10.13 -2.91 3.66
C ARG A 35 9.71 -4.10 2.79
N GLY A 36 10.05 -4.09 1.51
CA GLY A 36 9.82 -5.23 0.62
C GLY A 36 8.36 -5.52 0.29
N HIS A 37 7.46 -4.57 0.45
CA HIS A 37 6.06 -4.74 0.12
C HIS A 37 5.81 -4.69 -1.40
N LEU A 38 4.68 -5.22 -1.82
CA LEU A 38 4.19 -5.13 -3.19
C LEU A 38 2.86 -4.39 -3.17
N TYR A 39 2.78 -3.26 -3.88
CA TYR A 39 1.61 -2.40 -3.85
C TYR A 39 0.63 -2.67 -4.97
N ALA A 40 -0.65 -2.60 -4.62
CA ALA A 40 -1.76 -2.45 -5.56
C ALA A 40 -2.47 -1.13 -5.22
N TYR A 41 -2.80 -0.35 -6.24
CA TYR A 41 -3.38 0.98 -6.04
C TYR A 41 -4.88 0.97 -6.26
N TYR A 42 -5.59 1.63 -5.34
CA TYR A 42 -7.04 1.79 -5.42
C TYR A 42 -7.43 3.23 -5.06
N PRO A 43 -8.53 3.75 -5.62
CA PRO A 43 -9.05 5.04 -5.19
C PRO A 43 -9.49 4.97 -3.71
N PRO A 44 -9.34 6.05 -2.94
CA PRO A 44 -9.75 6.04 -1.52
C PRO A 44 -11.20 5.62 -1.30
N ALA A 45 -12.10 5.96 -2.22
CA ALA A 45 -13.52 5.61 -2.12
C ALA A 45 -13.78 4.09 -2.21
N LYS A 46 -12.81 3.32 -2.72
CA LYS A 46 -12.92 1.87 -2.86
C LYS A 46 -12.26 1.08 -1.73
N PHE A 47 -11.63 1.77 -0.80
CA PHE A 47 -10.88 1.15 0.29
C PHE A 47 -11.48 1.56 1.63
N ARG A 48 -11.62 0.60 2.55
CA ARG A 48 -12.05 0.91 3.91
C ARG A 48 -11.35 0.02 4.92
N VAL A 49 -11.02 0.61 6.06
CA VAL A 49 -10.44 -0.12 7.20
C VAL A 49 -11.61 -0.71 7.99
N THR A 50 -11.57 -2.02 8.20
CA THR A 50 -12.61 -2.72 8.96
C THR A 50 -12.18 -3.00 10.40
N GLN A 51 -10.87 -3.00 10.65
CA GLN A 51 -10.32 -3.22 11.99
C GLN A 51 -8.96 -2.53 12.08
N ALA A 52 -8.71 -1.79 13.16
CA ALA A 52 -7.49 -1.00 13.34
C ALA A 52 -7.03 -1.00 14.80
N GLU A 53 -6.84 -2.18 15.38
CA GLU A 53 -6.47 -2.31 16.80
C GLU A 53 -5.00 -1.99 17.05
N SER A 54 -4.14 -2.12 16.06
CA SER A 54 -2.70 -1.89 16.19
C SER A 54 -2.14 -1.12 15.01
N ASP A 55 -2.91 -0.16 14.48
CA ASP A 55 -2.51 0.67 13.34
C ASP A 55 -1.58 1.77 13.83
N ALA A 56 -0.40 1.86 13.21
CA ALA A 56 0.57 2.93 13.44
C ALA A 56 0.96 3.54 12.10
N VAL A 57 1.48 4.76 12.13
CA VAL A 57 1.79 5.52 10.92
C VAL A 57 3.24 6.01 10.97
N TYR A 58 3.96 5.80 9.87
CA TYR A 58 5.29 6.35 9.67
C TYR A 58 5.26 7.34 8.50
N ARG A 59 5.78 8.54 8.73
CA ARG A 59 5.89 9.60 7.71
C ARG A 59 7.35 10.02 7.61
N TRP A 60 7.82 10.22 6.39
CA TRP A 60 9.19 10.66 6.16
C TRP A 60 9.27 11.60 4.95
N ASN A 61 10.42 12.23 4.73
CA ASN A 61 10.68 13.16 3.64
C ASN A 61 9.65 14.29 3.63
N THR A 62 8.81 14.41 2.61
CA THR A 62 7.77 15.45 2.51
C THR A 62 6.63 15.26 3.51
N LYS A 63 6.54 14.10 4.14
CA LYS A 63 5.48 13.70 5.08
C LYS A 63 4.07 13.72 4.49
N THR A 64 3.97 13.66 3.16
CA THR A 64 2.68 13.64 2.47
C THR A 64 2.07 12.25 2.36
N VAL A 65 2.85 11.21 2.66
CA VAL A 65 2.41 9.81 2.62
C VAL A 65 2.28 9.28 4.04
N ALA A 66 1.10 8.76 4.38
CA ALA A 66 0.86 8.07 5.64
C ALA A 66 1.08 6.57 5.43
N ASN A 67 2.22 6.05 5.90
CA ASN A 67 2.56 4.64 5.79
C ASN A 67 2.03 3.90 7.01
N HIS A 68 0.93 3.18 6.86
CA HIS A 68 0.29 2.43 7.93
C HIS A 68 0.90 1.04 8.07
N PHE A 69 1.17 0.65 9.31
CA PHE A 69 1.71 -0.68 9.61
C PHE A 69 1.14 -1.18 10.94
N CYS A 70 1.22 -2.50 11.13
CA CYS A 70 0.79 -3.09 12.40
C CYS A 70 1.92 -2.97 13.43
N SER A 71 1.65 -2.29 14.54
CA SER A 71 2.64 -2.14 15.62
C SER A 71 2.84 -3.44 16.41
N ALA A 72 1.94 -4.41 16.29
CA ALA A 72 2.02 -5.68 17.00
C ALA A 72 2.80 -6.74 16.22
N CYS A 73 2.53 -6.93 14.91
CA CYS A 73 3.21 -7.96 14.12
C CYS A 73 4.18 -7.40 13.08
N GLY A 74 4.19 -6.08 12.85
CA GLY A 74 5.13 -5.42 11.94
C GLY A 74 4.76 -5.43 10.48
N CYS A 75 3.63 -6.00 10.08
CA CYS A 75 3.23 -6.01 8.68
C CYS A 75 2.92 -4.62 8.16
N ASP A 76 3.41 -4.30 6.96
CA ASP A 76 2.91 -3.16 6.20
C ASP A 76 1.45 -3.38 5.86
N LEU A 77 0.63 -2.38 6.05
CA LEU A 77 -0.81 -2.46 5.76
C LEU A 77 -1.12 -1.76 4.44
N TYR A 78 -1.04 -0.45 4.43
CA TYR A 78 -1.32 0.36 3.26
C TYR A 78 -0.70 1.74 3.45
N ALA A 79 -0.58 2.48 2.35
CA ALA A 79 -0.16 3.86 2.39
C ALA A 79 -1.24 4.75 1.79
N ASP A 80 -1.64 5.77 2.53
CA ASP A 80 -2.49 6.85 2.01
C ASP A 80 -1.55 7.89 1.40
N SER A 81 -1.62 8.05 0.08
CA SER A 81 -0.58 8.72 -0.69
C SER A 81 -1.19 9.66 -1.74
N PRO A 82 -0.48 10.77 -2.04
CA PRO A 82 -0.74 11.48 -3.28
C PRO A 82 -0.64 10.51 -4.47
N ALA A 83 -1.46 10.71 -5.50
CA ALA A 83 -1.41 9.90 -6.70
C ALA A 83 -0.25 10.37 -7.59
N PHE A 84 0.98 10.06 -7.19
CA PHE A 84 2.19 10.42 -7.93
C PHE A 84 2.20 9.76 -9.31
N LYS A 85 2.59 10.54 -10.32
CA LYS A 85 2.88 10.03 -11.64
C LYS A 85 4.26 9.35 -11.65
N GLN A 86 4.58 8.63 -12.73
CA GLN A 86 5.86 7.93 -12.83
C GLN A 86 7.07 8.86 -12.77
N ASP A 87 6.92 10.14 -13.15
CA ASP A 87 7.96 11.14 -13.04
C ASP A 87 8.08 11.78 -11.65
N GLY A 88 7.24 11.36 -10.70
CA GLY A 88 7.22 11.89 -9.34
C GLY A 88 6.35 13.13 -9.16
N SER A 89 5.72 13.63 -10.21
CA SER A 89 4.83 14.80 -10.11
C SER A 89 3.45 14.44 -9.56
N TRP A 90 2.75 15.45 -9.06
CA TRP A 90 1.41 15.29 -8.49
C TRP A 90 0.57 16.52 -8.81
N ASP A 91 -0.72 16.31 -9.07
CA ASP A 91 -1.66 17.39 -9.40
C ASP A 91 -2.07 18.25 -8.20
N GLY A 92 -1.61 17.90 -6.99
CA GLY A 92 -1.94 18.61 -5.75
C GLY A 92 -3.28 18.23 -5.14
N LYS A 93 -4.00 17.29 -5.72
CA LYS A 93 -5.38 16.96 -5.37
C LYS A 93 -5.67 15.48 -5.23
N THR A 94 -5.37 14.71 -6.27
CA THR A 94 -5.75 13.29 -6.36
C THR A 94 -4.94 12.44 -5.40
N ARG A 95 -5.62 11.60 -4.63
CA ARG A 95 -4.98 10.67 -3.71
C ARG A 95 -5.31 9.23 -4.10
N ARG A 96 -4.50 8.31 -3.62
CA ARG A 96 -4.71 6.87 -3.83
C ARG A 96 -4.30 6.11 -2.59
N ILE A 97 -4.83 4.90 -2.45
CA ILE A 97 -4.39 3.97 -1.41
C ILE A 97 -3.48 2.93 -2.06
N ALA A 98 -2.25 2.84 -1.55
CA ALA A 98 -1.30 1.81 -1.96
C ALA A 98 -1.41 0.66 -0.96
N VAL A 99 -2.13 -0.38 -1.34
CA VAL A 99 -2.39 -1.53 -0.47
C VAL A 99 -1.24 -2.52 -0.59
N ASN A 100 -0.75 -3.05 0.53
CA ASN A 100 0.18 -4.17 0.49
C ASN A 100 -0.57 -5.42 0.05
N ALA A 101 -0.39 -5.78 -1.22
CA ALA A 101 -1.13 -6.88 -1.83
C ALA A 101 -0.81 -8.24 -1.21
N ARG A 102 0.33 -8.36 -0.51
CA ARG A 102 0.66 -9.60 0.21
C ARG A 102 -0.33 -9.94 1.31
N LEU A 103 -1.10 -8.96 1.79
CA LEU A 103 -2.08 -9.14 2.85
C LEU A 103 -3.48 -9.53 2.35
N ILE A 104 -3.71 -9.48 1.04
CA ILE A 104 -5.02 -9.83 0.47
C ILE A 104 -5.27 -11.32 0.65
N ASP A 105 -6.42 -11.66 1.22
CA ASP A 105 -6.82 -13.04 1.48
C ASP A 105 -6.94 -13.83 0.16
N ASP A 106 -6.47 -15.07 0.17
CA ASP A 106 -6.57 -16.00 -0.98
C ASP A 106 -5.95 -15.44 -2.26
N PHE A 107 -4.92 -14.60 -2.14
CA PHE A 107 -4.25 -13.98 -3.27
C PHE A 107 -2.74 -14.25 -3.21
N GLU A 108 -2.18 -14.76 -4.31
CA GLU A 108 -0.75 -15.06 -4.41
C GLU A 108 -0.03 -13.92 -5.13
N ALA A 109 0.48 -12.98 -4.33
CA ALA A 109 1.17 -11.80 -4.87
C ALA A 109 2.44 -12.17 -5.64
N ALA A 110 3.12 -13.25 -5.26
CA ALA A 110 4.37 -13.68 -5.90
C ALA A 110 4.19 -14.08 -7.36
N ASP A 111 2.97 -14.47 -7.76
CA ASP A 111 2.68 -14.92 -9.13
C ASP A 111 2.29 -13.78 -10.07
N ARG A 112 2.28 -12.54 -9.58
CA ARG A 112 1.83 -11.39 -10.39
C ARG A 112 3.01 -10.62 -10.98
N PRO A 113 2.86 -10.09 -12.20
CA PRO A 113 3.88 -9.19 -12.77
C PRO A 113 4.09 -7.97 -11.88
N VAL A 114 5.34 -7.53 -11.75
CA VAL A 114 5.71 -6.39 -10.91
C VAL A 114 6.30 -5.28 -11.77
N THR A 115 5.74 -4.09 -11.67
CA THR A 115 6.31 -2.87 -12.25
C THR A 115 7.20 -2.23 -11.18
N VAL A 116 8.42 -1.87 -11.56
CA VAL A 116 9.37 -1.23 -10.64
C VAL A 116 9.35 0.28 -10.88
N VAL A 117 9.07 1.04 -9.82
CA VAL A 117 9.19 2.51 -9.83
C VAL A 117 10.51 2.88 -9.18
N ASP A 118 11.34 3.64 -9.90
CA ASP A 118 12.68 3.98 -9.44
C ASP A 118 12.69 5.19 -8.50
N GLY A 119 12.09 5.02 -7.33
CA GLY A 119 12.06 6.06 -6.30
C GLY A 119 13.44 6.43 -5.78
N LYS A 120 14.42 5.54 -5.89
CA LYS A 120 15.81 5.80 -5.50
C LYS A 120 16.39 7.03 -6.24
N HIS A 121 16.01 7.23 -7.49
CA HIS A 121 16.49 8.32 -8.33
C HIS A 121 15.46 9.43 -8.55
N LEU A 122 14.20 9.23 -8.19
CA LEU A 122 13.12 10.19 -8.41
C LEU A 122 12.81 11.03 -7.16
N TRP A 123 13.08 10.49 -5.96
CA TRP A 123 12.88 11.21 -4.69
C TRP A 123 13.72 10.68 -3.52
#